data_4f7e51fcfc74ae9a710087f6f04cd351
#
_entry.id   4f7e51fcfc74ae9a710087f6f04cd351
#
_cell.length_a   1.000
_cell.length_b   1.000
_cell.length_c   1.000
_cell.angle_alpha   90.00
_cell.angle_beta   90.00
_cell.angle_gamma   90.00
#
_symmetry.space_group_name_H-M   'P 1'
#
loop_
_entity.id
_entity.type
_entity.pdbx_description
1 polymer ?
#
loop_
_entity_poly.entity_id
_entity_poly.type
_entity_poly.pdbx_seq_one_letter_code
_entity_poly.pdbx_strand_id
1 'polypeptide(L)'
;MEFSGDNLTDWAEELGKSGDFIKDLQEYASHLVAGNLPVIFSPLHWSKMMGLEYVELFSILENRNNYYKQFRIRKKKGGFRYIDAPKPELYSIQNWIKCFILDQLKFPAELTSYQKGKSIIDNARPHVGKELIVKFDLRNFFESVTEDKVLGVFRMLGYNTAVSIDLAKACCIDIIPEHNRGNRKYPFACLPQGSPSSPGISNVSAAMLDYRLTAYATSRNLNYTRYADDITFSGCINRKPALGSIKQIVKEEGFLLNAAKTSYVHRSHQQLVTGLSVNEGISIPKKNRKHIHTHLHNCINFGPYANLERMEVKKRNYREWLLGNIIFIQMIHPNEGKLMRKKFNLINWI
;
A
#
# COMPACT_ATOMS: atom_id res chain seq x y z
N MET A 1 -19.98 13.89 -13.11
CA MET A 1 -21.23 14.65 -12.90
C MET A 1 -20.96 15.55 -11.71
N GLU A 2 -20.98 16.85 -11.92
CA GLU A 2 -20.88 17.80 -10.81
C GLU A 2 -22.19 17.73 -10.02
N PHE A 3 -22.09 17.61 -8.71
CA PHE A 3 -23.23 17.64 -7.81
C PHE A 3 -23.76 19.09 -7.74
N SER A 4 -25.00 19.30 -8.17
CA SER A 4 -25.70 20.57 -8.00
C SER A 4 -26.74 20.40 -6.88
N GLY A 5 -26.58 21.19 -5.80
CA GLY A 5 -27.50 21.17 -4.66
C GLY A 5 -28.94 21.52 -5.04
N ASP A 6 -29.11 22.42 -6.02
CA ASP A 6 -30.43 22.88 -6.47
C ASP A 6 -31.22 21.71 -7.12
N ASN A 7 -30.58 20.93 -7.99
CA ASN A 7 -31.23 19.77 -8.62
C ASN A 7 -31.68 18.69 -7.61
N LEU A 8 -30.98 18.56 -6.48
CA LEU A 8 -31.37 17.61 -5.43
C LEU A 8 -32.59 18.08 -4.66
N THR A 9 -32.68 19.38 -4.40
CA THR A 9 -33.82 20.01 -3.72
C THR A 9 -35.08 19.85 -4.54
N ASP A 10 -35.04 20.26 -5.82
CA ASP A 10 -36.20 20.18 -6.74
C ASP A 10 -36.69 18.72 -6.85
N TRP A 11 -35.77 17.76 -7.01
CA TRP A 11 -36.16 16.35 -7.10
C TRP A 11 -36.78 15.80 -5.80
N ALA A 12 -36.24 16.19 -4.64
CA ALA A 12 -36.77 15.72 -3.37
C ALA A 12 -38.12 16.36 -3.03
N GLU A 13 -38.37 17.62 -3.43
CA GLU A 13 -39.64 18.30 -3.31
C GLU A 13 -40.68 17.65 -4.23
N GLU A 14 -40.38 17.34 -5.48
CA GLU A 14 -41.24 16.59 -6.40
C GLU A 14 -41.67 15.23 -5.83
N LEU A 15 -40.78 14.57 -5.06
CA LEU A 15 -41.10 13.32 -4.37
C LEU A 15 -41.80 13.49 -3.02
N GLY A 16 -42.21 14.72 -2.66
CA GLY A 16 -42.93 15.02 -1.43
C GLY A 16 -42.14 14.75 -0.15
N LYS A 17 -40.81 14.87 -0.20
CA LYS A 17 -39.95 14.69 0.97
C LYS A 17 -40.00 15.90 1.88
N SER A 18 -39.84 15.68 3.20
CA SER A 18 -39.81 16.77 4.18
C SER A 18 -38.58 17.67 4.00
N GLY A 19 -38.70 18.95 4.37
CA GLY A 19 -37.62 19.90 4.34
C GLY A 19 -36.42 19.45 5.19
N ASP A 20 -36.66 18.79 6.33
CA ASP A 20 -35.59 18.23 7.16
C ASP A 20 -34.79 17.12 6.44
N PHE A 21 -35.49 16.24 5.72
CA PHE A 21 -34.85 15.20 4.91
C PHE A 21 -33.98 15.80 3.80
N ILE A 22 -34.45 16.86 3.16
CA ILE A 22 -33.67 17.57 2.12
C ILE A 22 -32.41 18.19 2.72
N LYS A 23 -32.56 18.83 3.89
CA LYS A 23 -31.43 19.42 4.60
C LYS A 23 -30.37 18.38 4.99
N ASP A 24 -30.78 17.24 5.54
CA ASP A 24 -29.89 16.14 5.90
C ASP A 24 -29.10 15.62 4.68
N LEU A 25 -29.77 15.48 3.52
CA LEU A 25 -29.10 15.08 2.28
C LEU A 25 -28.11 16.12 1.78
N GLN A 26 -28.44 17.41 1.90
CA GLN A 26 -27.54 18.49 1.49
C GLN A 26 -26.32 18.57 2.40
N GLU A 27 -26.48 18.42 3.72
CA GLU A 27 -25.39 18.38 4.69
C GLU A 27 -24.46 17.17 4.43
N TYR A 28 -25.05 15.98 4.21
CA TYR A 28 -24.32 14.78 3.84
C TYR A 28 -23.50 14.97 2.55
N ALA A 29 -24.12 15.49 1.51
CA ALA A 29 -23.47 15.73 0.23
C ALA A 29 -22.36 16.78 0.35
N SER A 30 -22.64 17.89 1.04
CA SER A 30 -21.67 18.98 1.25
C SER A 30 -20.42 18.51 2.00
N HIS A 31 -20.57 17.65 2.99
CA HIS A 31 -19.45 17.05 3.71
C HIS A 31 -18.54 16.23 2.79
N LEU A 32 -19.10 15.38 1.94
CA LEU A 32 -18.33 14.57 0.99
C LEU A 32 -17.65 15.42 -0.09
N VAL A 33 -18.37 16.42 -0.63
CA VAL A 33 -17.83 17.35 -1.62
C VAL A 33 -16.65 18.15 -1.04
N ALA A 34 -16.76 18.64 0.20
CA ALA A 34 -15.67 19.33 0.89
C ALA A 34 -14.43 18.45 1.05
N GLY A 35 -14.62 17.12 1.21
CA GLY A 35 -13.54 16.12 1.23
C GLY A 35 -13.02 15.73 -0.16
N ASN A 36 -13.55 16.32 -1.24
CA ASN A 36 -13.30 15.90 -2.63
C ASN A 36 -13.64 14.42 -2.87
N LEU A 37 -14.71 13.94 -2.22
CA LEU A 37 -15.18 12.56 -2.30
C LEU A 37 -16.47 12.48 -3.13
N PRO A 38 -16.70 11.37 -3.86
CA PRO A 38 -17.94 11.18 -4.59
C PRO A 38 -19.12 11.06 -3.63
N VAL A 39 -20.22 11.75 -3.94
CA VAL A 39 -21.44 11.68 -3.17
C VAL A 39 -22.19 10.39 -3.55
N ILE A 40 -22.29 9.46 -2.61
CA ILE A 40 -22.98 8.18 -2.78
C ILE A 40 -24.14 8.12 -1.79
N PHE A 41 -25.38 8.27 -2.26
CA PHE A 41 -26.55 8.29 -1.40
C PHE A 41 -27.02 6.90 -0.96
N SER A 42 -26.84 5.90 -1.84
CA SER A 42 -27.27 4.52 -1.58
C SER A 42 -26.43 3.53 -2.40
N PRO A 43 -26.48 2.23 -2.06
CA PRO A 43 -25.87 1.17 -2.87
C PRO A 43 -26.37 1.15 -4.33
N LEU A 44 -27.65 1.39 -4.54
CA LEU A 44 -28.24 1.50 -5.88
C LEU A 44 -27.66 2.71 -6.65
N HIS A 45 -27.47 3.85 -5.98
CA HIS A 45 -26.84 5.01 -6.60
C HIS A 45 -25.37 4.69 -6.98
N TRP A 46 -24.64 4.02 -6.09
CA TRP A 46 -23.27 3.61 -6.36
C TRP A 46 -23.17 2.67 -7.58
N SER A 47 -24.05 1.67 -7.69
CA SER A 47 -24.06 0.76 -8.85
C SER A 47 -24.24 1.53 -10.16
N LYS A 48 -25.16 2.51 -10.20
CA LYS A 48 -25.37 3.37 -11.38
C LYS A 48 -24.16 4.24 -11.70
N MET A 49 -23.49 4.81 -10.70
CA MET A 49 -22.24 5.57 -10.91
C MET A 49 -21.13 4.72 -11.54
N MET A 50 -21.13 3.42 -11.29
CA MET A 50 -20.19 2.47 -11.87
C MET A 50 -20.64 1.89 -13.21
N GLY A 51 -21.85 2.19 -13.65
CA GLY A 51 -22.43 1.60 -14.85
C GLY A 51 -22.81 0.13 -14.72
N LEU A 52 -23.12 -0.32 -13.48
CA LEU A 52 -23.52 -1.68 -13.14
C LEU A 52 -25.02 -1.72 -12.76
N GLU A 53 -25.67 -2.84 -13.06
CA GLU A 53 -26.97 -3.13 -12.47
C GLU A 53 -26.80 -3.45 -10.96
N TYR A 54 -27.74 -3.00 -10.13
CA TYR A 54 -27.63 -3.20 -8.67
C TYR A 54 -27.60 -4.68 -8.28
N VAL A 55 -28.36 -5.53 -8.99
CA VAL A 55 -28.36 -6.98 -8.75
C VAL A 55 -26.99 -7.60 -9.03
N GLU A 56 -26.29 -7.12 -10.05
CA GLU A 56 -24.94 -7.56 -10.38
C GLU A 56 -23.94 -7.15 -9.27
N LEU A 57 -23.95 -5.87 -8.88
CA LEU A 57 -23.13 -5.39 -7.76
C LEU A 57 -23.38 -6.21 -6.49
N PHE A 58 -24.65 -6.38 -6.11
CA PHE A 58 -25.06 -7.13 -4.93
C PHE A 58 -24.55 -8.59 -4.99
N SER A 59 -24.72 -9.26 -6.14
CA SER A 59 -24.22 -10.63 -6.34
C SER A 59 -22.71 -10.74 -6.16
N ILE A 60 -21.95 -9.76 -6.68
CA ILE A 60 -20.48 -9.72 -6.52
C ILE A 60 -20.12 -9.56 -5.04
N LEU A 61 -20.78 -8.66 -4.32
CA LEU A 61 -20.48 -8.37 -2.92
C LEU A 61 -20.79 -9.54 -1.99
N GLU A 62 -21.93 -10.20 -2.18
CA GLU A 62 -22.34 -11.37 -1.36
C GLU A 62 -21.48 -12.62 -1.66
N ASN A 63 -21.00 -12.76 -2.89
CA ASN A 63 -20.19 -13.90 -3.30
C ASN A 63 -18.72 -13.50 -3.56
N ARG A 64 -18.22 -12.48 -2.89
CA ARG A 64 -16.91 -11.83 -3.14
C ARG A 64 -15.75 -12.80 -3.26
N ASN A 65 -15.72 -13.89 -2.49
CA ASN A 65 -14.65 -14.89 -2.52
C ASN A 65 -14.53 -15.57 -3.90
N ASN A 66 -15.63 -15.73 -4.63
CA ASN A 66 -15.63 -16.30 -5.96
C ASN A 66 -14.97 -15.38 -7.00
N TYR A 67 -14.82 -14.10 -6.66
CA TYR A 67 -14.21 -13.08 -7.51
C TYR A 67 -12.72 -12.84 -7.19
N TYR A 68 -12.07 -13.74 -6.43
CA TYR A 68 -10.63 -13.73 -6.23
C TYR A 68 -9.97 -14.96 -6.86
N LYS A 69 -8.80 -14.74 -7.50
CA LYS A 69 -7.86 -15.78 -7.87
C LYS A 69 -6.78 -15.87 -6.80
N GLN A 70 -6.73 -16.98 -6.08
CA GLN A 70 -5.80 -17.18 -4.99
C GLN A 70 -4.58 -17.98 -5.47
N PHE A 71 -3.38 -17.48 -5.14
CA PHE A 71 -2.13 -18.19 -5.40
C PHE A 71 -1.07 -17.81 -4.35
N ARG A 72 0.02 -18.58 -4.30
CA ARG A 72 1.10 -18.33 -3.35
C ARG A 72 2.42 -18.05 -4.05
N ILE A 73 3.19 -17.11 -3.51
CA ILE A 73 4.53 -16.75 -3.98
C ILE A 73 5.53 -17.13 -2.88
N ARG A 74 6.62 -17.82 -3.25
CA ARG A 74 7.69 -18.20 -2.30
C ARG A 74 8.46 -16.96 -1.84
N LYS A 75 8.60 -16.77 -0.53
CA LYS A 75 9.42 -15.68 0.03
C LYS A 75 10.91 -16.03 -0.05
N LYS A 76 11.78 -15.02 -0.23
CA LYS A 76 13.25 -15.21 -0.31
C LYS A 76 13.86 -15.86 0.93
N LYS A 77 13.30 -15.62 2.13
CA LYS A 77 13.77 -16.16 3.42
C LYS A 77 12.98 -17.40 3.87
N GLY A 78 12.27 -18.07 2.95
CA GLY A 78 11.41 -19.22 3.24
C GLY A 78 9.95 -18.84 3.54
N GLY A 79 9.06 -19.84 3.44
CA GLY A 79 7.61 -19.65 3.55
C GLY A 79 6.96 -19.08 2.30
N PHE A 80 5.66 -18.80 2.39
CA PHE A 80 4.85 -18.32 1.29
C PHE A 80 4.17 -16.99 1.62
N ARG A 81 3.90 -16.20 0.59
CA ARG A 81 2.98 -15.07 0.60
C ARG A 81 1.75 -15.50 -0.20
N TYR A 82 0.59 -15.38 0.40
CA TYR A 82 -0.67 -15.63 -0.28
C TYR A 82 -1.12 -14.34 -0.96
N ILE A 83 -1.51 -14.47 -2.22
CA ILE A 83 -2.01 -13.36 -3.04
C ILE A 83 -3.45 -13.66 -3.40
N ASP A 84 -4.31 -12.71 -3.15
CA ASP A 84 -5.72 -12.73 -3.49
C ASP A 84 -5.94 -11.65 -4.57
N ALA A 85 -5.74 -12.04 -5.82
CA ALA A 85 -5.91 -11.13 -6.95
C ALA A 85 -7.39 -11.08 -7.35
N PRO A 86 -8.04 -9.90 -7.33
CA PRO A 86 -9.42 -9.78 -7.77
C PRO A 86 -9.55 -10.11 -9.26
N LYS A 87 -10.64 -10.77 -9.63
CA LYS A 87 -11.04 -10.96 -11.03
C LYS A 87 -11.50 -9.61 -11.62
N PRO A 88 -11.60 -9.48 -12.95
CA PRO A 88 -11.87 -8.19 -13.60
C PRO A 88 -13.05 -7.41 -13.04
N GLU A 89 -14.15 -8.09 -12.72
CA GLU A 89 -15.37 -7.48 -12.21
C GLU A 89 -15.12 -6.82 -10.85
N LEU A 90 -14.62 -7.56 -9.88
CA LEU A 90 -14.29 -7.03 -8.55
C LEU A 90 -13.10 -6.06 -8.60
N TYR A 91 -12.14 -6.29 -9.50
CA TYR A 91 -11.03 -5.34 -9.71
C TYR A 91 -11.55 -3.97 -10.14
N SER A 92 -12.52 -3.91 -11.05
CA SER A 92 -13.11 -2.65 -11.51
C SER A 92 -13.75 -1.87 -10.37
N ILE A 93 -14.50 -2.56 -9.48
CA ILE A 93 -15.11 -1.99 -8.29
C ILE A 93 -14.04 -1.44 -7.33
N GLN A 94 -13.05 -2.25 -7.00
CA GLN A 94 -11.97 -1.86 -6.09
C GLN A 94 -11.09 -0.74 -6.65
N ASN A 95 -10.86 -0.74 -7.96
CA ASN A 95 -10.11 0.32 -8.63
C ASN A 95 -10.89 1.62 -8.67
N TRP A 96 -12.21 1.57 -8.84
CA TRP A 96 -13.08 2.74 -8.72
C TRP A 96 -12.97 3.35 -7.32
N ILE A 97 -13.11 2.54 -6.26
CA ILE A 97 -12.93 2.99 -4.87
C ILE A 97 -11.54 3.63 -4.68
N LYS A 98 -10.49 2.98 -5.21
CA LYS A 98 -9.13 3.53 -5.15
C LYS A 98 -9.03 4.89 -5.81
N CYS A 99 -9.48 5.03 -7.06
CA CYS A 99 -9.29 6.24 -7.85
C CYS A 99 -10.15 7.41 -7.36
N PHE A 100 -11.40 7.14 -6.98
CA PHE A 100 -12.35 8.21 -6.66
C PHE A 100 -12.46 8.53 -5.17
N ILE A 101 -12.08 7.60 -4.29
CA ILE A 101 -12.13 7.81 -2.84
C ILE A 101 -10.72 7.88 -2.26
N LEU A 102 -9.94 6.81 -2.37
CA LEU A 102 -8.68 6.68 -1.61
C LEU A 102 -7.55 7.57 -2.13
N ASP A 103 -7.46 7.77 -3.46
CA ASP A 103 -6.45 8.63 -4.07
C ASP A 103 -6.69 10.14 -3.83
N GLN A 104 -7.86 10.52 -3.30
CA GLN A 104 -8.19 11.89 -2.89
C GLN A 104 -7.66 12.23 -1.49
N LEU A 105 -7.33 11.21 -0.69
CA LEU A 105 -6.94 11.39 0.70
C LEU A 105 -5.52 11.93 0.81
N LYS A 106 -5.33 12.86 1.74
CA LYS A 106 -4.02 13.43 2.07
C LYS A 106 -3.47 12.76 3.32
N PHE A 107 -2.21 12.41 3.28
CA PHE A 107 -1.52 11.75 4.39
C PHE A 107 -0.33 12.58 4.88
N PRO A 108 0.11 12.39 6.15
CA PRO A 108 1.30 13.01 6.69
C PRO A 108 2.57 12.69 5.89
N ALA A 109 3.59 13.53 6.04
CA ALA A 109 4.85 13.38 5.32
C ALA A 109 5.62 12.08 5.68
N GLU A 110 5.43 11.60 6.90
CA GLU A 110 6.04 10.39 7.47
C GLU A 110 5.52 9.10 6.83
N LEU A 111 4.29 9.14 6.32
CA LEU A 111 3.73 8.05 5.54
C LEU A 111 4.15 8.20 4.08
N THR A 112 4.91 7.24 3.57
CA THR A 112 5.57 7.37 2.26
C THR A 112 5.17 6.28 1.26
N SER A 113 4.40 5.28 1.70
CA SER A 113 3.92 4.21 0.82
C SER A 113 2.58 4.52 0.19
N TYR A 114 2.36 3.98 -1.02
CA TYR A 114 1.06 3.96 -1.69
C TYR A 114 0.43 5.34 -1.93
N GLN A 115 1.23 6.38 -2.03
CA GLN A 115 0.80 7.74 -2.31
C GLN A 115 1.32 8.21 -3.65
N LYS A 116 0.48 8.94 -4.39
CA LYS A 116 0.88 9.57 -5.65
C LYS A 116 2.02 10.57 -5.41
N GLY A 117 3.07 10.48 -6.21
CA GLY A 117 4.23 11.39 -6.12
C GLY A 117 5.23 11.04 -5.00
N LYS A 118 4.97 10.03 -4.16
CA LYS A 118 5.91 9.51 -3.16
C LYS A 118 6.65 8.28 -3.66
N SER A 119 7.86 8.10 -3.16
CA SER A 119 8.75 7.00 -3.55
C SER A 119 9.51 6.44 -2.35
N ILE A 120 10.27 5.38 -2.56
CA ILE A 120 11.19 4.84 -1.56
C ILE A 120 12.32 5.83 -1.20
N ILE A 121 12.59 6.83 -2.06
CA ILE A 121 13.56 7.90 -1.79
C ILE A 121 13.02 8.79 -0.67
N ASP A 122 11.74 9.14 -0.72
CA ASP A 122 11.09 9.98 0.30
C ASP A 122 11.10 9.28 1.65
N ASN A 123 10.91 7.95 1.66
CA ASN A 123 11.04 7.14 2.87
C ASN A 123 12.47 7.11 3.42
N ALA A 124 13.47 7.07 2.56
CA ALA A 124 14.88 6.96 2.96
C ALA A 124 15.47 8.31 3.42
N ARG A 125 15.00 9.41 2.85
CA ARG A 125 15.58 10.75 3.01
C ARG A 125 15.73 11.24 4.46
N PRO A 126 14.74 11.11 5.37
CA PRO A 126 14.87 11.55 6.76
C PRO A 126 15.93 10.77 7.57
N HIS A 127 16.32 9.61 7.07
CA HIS A 127 17.22 8.66 7.76
C HIS A 127 18.68 8.75 7.32
N VAL A 128 19.00 9.65 6.37
CA VAL A 128 20.37 9.81 5.85
C VAL A 128 21.31 10.31 6.93
N GLY A 129 22.48 9.69 7.06
CA GLY A 129 23.58 10.11 7.93
C GLY A 129 23.29 9.96 9.44
N LYS A 130 22.28 9.20 9.82
CA LYS A 130 21.93 9.01 11.23
C LYS A 130 22.83 7.95 11.89
N GLU A 131 23.10 8.14 13.17
CA GLU A 131 23.95 7.25 13.95
C GLU A 131 23.33 5.84 14.08
N LEU A 132 22.04 5.78 14.31
CA LEU A 132 21.28 4.55 14.49
C LEU A 132 20.03 4.54 13.60
N ILE A 133 19.77 3.40 12.98
CA ILE A 133 18.49 3.07 12.35
C ILE A 133 17.87 1.90 13.08
N VAL A 134 16.60 2.04 13.46
CA VAL A 134 15.80 1.00 14.07
C VAL A 134 14.60 0.70 13.19
N LYS A 135 14.40 -0.57 12.88
CA LYS A 135 13.32 -1.03 12.01
C LYS A 135 12.43 -2.00 12.75
N PHE A 136 11.14 -1.81 12.54
CA PHE A 136 10.09 -2.72 12.96
C PHE A 136 9.24 -3.10 11.76
N ASP A 137 8.64 -4.28 11.79
CA ASP A 137 7.77 -4.79 10.73
C ASP A 137 6.44 -5.19 11.37
N LEU A 138 5.33 -4.79 10.78
CA LEU A 138 4.00 -5.17 11.22
C LEU A 138 3.66 -6.57 10.69
N ARG A 139 3.25 -7.46 11.58
CA ARG A 139 2.88 -8.82 11.21
C ARG A 139 1.50 -8.82 10.54
N ASN A 140 1.39 -9.47 9.36
CA ASN A 140 0.14 -9.66 8.63
C ASN A 140 -0.63 -8.33 8.44
N PHE A 141 0.06 -7.28 7.99
CA PHE A 141 -0.44 -5.90 8.00
C PHE A 141 -1.82 -5.77 7.35
N PHE A 142 -2.00 -6.27 6.12
CA PHE A 142 -3.31 -6.23 5.44
C PHE A 142 -4.36 -7.06 6.17
N GLU A 143 -4.04 -8.29 6.55
CA GLU A 143 -4.96 -9.19 7.25
C GLU A 143 -5.31 -8.70 8.67
N SER A 144 -4.55 -7.77 9.25
CA SER A 144 -4.86 -7.11 10.53
C SER A 144 -5.92 -6.03 10.39
N VAL A 145 -6.22 -5.60 9.16
CA VAL A 145 -7.29 -4.66 8.86
C VAL A 145 -8.54 -5.46 8.53
N THR A 146 -9.37 -5.71 9.55
CA THR A 146 -10.63 -6.44 9.42
C THR A 146 -11.70 -5.62 8.73
N GLU A 147 -12.76 -6.25 8.24
CA GLU A 147 -13.90 -5.59 7.59
C GLU A 147 -14.53 -4.51 8.47
N ASP A 148 -14.61 -4.74 9.80
CA ASP A 148 -15.10 -3.73 10.75
C ASP A 148 -14.23 -2.46 10.74
N LYS A 149 -12.90 -2.62 10.66
CA LYS A 149 -11.99 -1.47 10.51
C LYS A 149 -12.20 -0.77 9.16
N VAL A 150 -12.40 -1.52 8.09
CA VAL A 150 -12.67 -0.97 6.75
C VAL A 150 -14.00 -0.22 6.74
N LEU A 151 -15.05 -0.78 7.34
CA LEU A 151 -16.33 -0.11 7.56
C LEU A 151 -16.13 1.21 8.32
N GLY A 152 -15.35 1.17 9.41
CA GLY A 152 -14.99 2.36 10.20
C GLY A 152 -14.29 3.44 9.37
N VAL A 153 -13.41 3.05 8.45
CA VAL A 153 -12.75 3.99 7.52
C VAL A 153 -13.77 4.73 6.66
N PHE A 154 -14.70 4.03 6.01
CA PHE A 154 -15.69 4.68 5.14
C PHE A 154 -16.69 5.54 5.93
N ARG A 155 -17.07 5.12 7.13
CA ARG A 155 -17.89 5.94 8.03
C ARG A 155 -17.18 7.22 8.47
N MET A 156 -15.89 7.12 8.82
CA MET A 156 -15.07 8.28 9.19
C MET A 156 -14.93 9.27 8.02
N LEU A 157 -14.91 8.79 6.78
CA LEU A 157 -14.93 9.62 5.57
C LEU A 157 -16.27 10.32 5.32
N GLY A 158 -17.31 9.99 6.08
CA GLY A 158 -18.63 10.62 6.02
C GLY A 158 -19.70 9.81 5.28
N TYR A 159 -19.38 8.63 4.77
CA TYR A 159 -20.39 7.79 4.12
C TYR A 159 -21.42 7.24 5.10
N ASN A 160 -22.68 7.18 4.69
CA ASN A 160 -23.74 6.57 5.49
C ASN A 160 -23.50 5.07 5.69
N THR A 161 -24.21 4.47 6.65
CA THR A 161 -23.95 3.08 7.07
C THR A 161 -24.15 2.07 5.93
N ALA A 162 -25.22 2.20 5.13
CA ALA A 162 -25.52 1.27 4.05
C ALA A 162 -24.42 1.27 2.97
N VAL A 163 -24.02 2.45 2.53
CA VAL A 163 -22.92 2.64 1.55
C VAL A 163 -21.60 2.13 2.13
N SER A 164 -21.31 2.44 3.39
CA SER A 164 -20.06 2.01 4.05
C SER A 164 -19.95 0.49 4.15
N ILE A 165 -21.06 -0.22 4.39
CA ILE A 165 -21.09 -1.69 4.42
C ILE A 165 -20.72 -2.26 3.04
N ASP A 166 -21.31 -1.76 1.97
CA ASP A 166 -21.05 -2.29 0.63
C ASP A 166 -19.64 -1.93 0.13
N LEU A 167 -19.16 -0.72 0.44
CA LEU A 167 -17.77 -0.34 0.17
C LEU A 167 -16.77 -1.24 0.93
N ALA A 168 -17.07 -1.59 2.20
CA ALA A 168 -16.25 -2.48 2.99
C ALA A 168 -16.26 -3.92 2.44
N LYS A 169 -17.45 -4.45 2.11
CA LYS A 169 -17.58 -5.77 1.47
C LYS A 169 -16.78 -5.85 0.17
N ALA A 170 -16.84 -4.83 -0.69
CA ALA A 170 -16.09 -4.77 -1.94
C ALA A 170 -14.57 -4.84 -1.74
N CYS A 171 -14.07 -4.33 -0.62
CA CYS A 171 -12.63 -4.23 -0.34
C CYS A 171 -12.06 -5.41 0.45
N CYS A 172 -12.90 -6.31 0.99
CA CYS A 172 -12.48 -7.39 1.85
C CYS A 172 -12.62 -8.76 1.20
N ILE A 173 -11.91 -9.73 1.76
CA ILE A 173 -12.03 -11.16 1.45
C ILE A 173 -12.33 -11.94 2.72
N ASP A 174 -13.17 -12.98 2.64
CA ASP A 174 -13.41 -13.87 3.76
C ASP A 174 -12.29 -14.91 3.87
N ILE A 175 -11.63 -14.92 5.01
CA ILE A 175 -10.61 -15.92 5.33
C ILE A 175 -11.26 -17.08 6.06
N ILE A 176 -11.27 -18.24 5.42
CA ILE A 176 -11.80 -19.49 5.98
C ILE A 176 -10.65 -20.19 6.72
N PRO A 177 -10.87 -20.69 7.96
CA PRO A 177 -9.82 -21.33 8.79
C PRO A 177 -9.13 -22.51 8.12
N GLU A 178 -9.83 -23.24 7.28
CA GLU A 178 -9.32 -24.42 6.53
C GLU A 178 -8.14 -24.07 5.59
N HIS A 179 -8.01 -22.82 5.16
CA HIS A 179 -6.89 -22.35 4.35
C HIS A 179 -5.64 -21.98 5.17
N ASN A 180 -5.66 -22.25 6.47
CA ASN A 180 -4.54 -22.08 7.43
C ASN A 180 -3.87 -20.70 7.38
N ARG A 181 -4.66 -19.66 7.06
CA ARG A 181 -4.22 -18.26 7.04
C ARG A 181 -4.50 -17.63 8.40
N GLY A 182 -3.47 -17.43 9.18
CA GLY A 182 -3.54 -16.50 10.30
C GLY A 182 -3.91 -17.04 11.68
N ASN A 183 -3.84 -18.34 11.98
CA ASN A 183 -4.05 -18.91 13.35
C ASN A 183 -5.38 -18.51 14.04
N ARG A 184 -6.42 -18.13 13.33
CA ARG A 184 -7.74 -17.85 13.91
C ARG A 184 -8.67 -19.04 13.75
N LYS A 185 -9.44 -19.31 14.80
CA LYS A 185 -10.39 -20.45 14.86
C LYS A 185 -11.70 -20.21 14.10
N TYR A 186 -11.99 -18.94 13.76
CA TYR A 186 -13.26 -18.54 13.14
C TYR A 186 -13.02 -17.80 11.84
N PRO A 187 -13.94 -17.90 10.86
CA PRO A 187 -13.95 -17.09 9.66
C PRO A 187 -13.91 -15.61 10.03
N PHE A 188 -13.19 -14.81 9.27
CA PHE A 188 -13.19 -13.35 9.38
C PHE A 188 -12.90 -12.72 8.03
N ALA A 189 -13.44 -11.55 7.81
CA ALA A 189 -13.16 -10.77 6.62
C ALA A 189 -12.07 -9.73 6.89
N CYS A 190 -11.18 -9.55 5.92
CA CYS A 190 -10.06 -8.62 6.02
C CYS A 190 -9.57 -8.13 4.65
N LEU A 191 -8.65 -7.16 4.64
CA LEU A 191 -8.03 -6.71 3.40
C LEU A 191 -7.19 -7.82 2.75
N PRO A 192 -7.42 -8.11 1.46
CA PRO A 192 -6.62 -9.06 0.69
C PRO A 192 -5.26 -8.50 0.30
N GLN A 193 -4.26 -9.37 0.14
CA GLN A 193 -3.01 -9.02 -0.53
C GLN A 193 -3.16 -9.19 -2.05
N GLY A 194 -3.27 -8.07 -2.77
CA GLY A 194 -3.40 -8.09 -4.25
C GLY A 194 -4.52 -7.21 -4.79
N SER A 195 -5.39 -6.71 -3.93
CA SER A 195 -6.42 -5.73 -4.27
C SER A 195 -5.83 -4.34 -4.51
N PRO A 196 -6.35 -3.57 -5.48
CA PRO A 196 -5.93 -2.19 -5.70
C PRO A 196 -6.37 -1.24 -4.58
N SER A 197 -7.44 -1.53 -3.82
CA SER A 197 -7.93 -0.70 -2.72
C SER A 197 -7.20 -0.94 -1.39
N SER A 198 -6.69 -2.14 -1.15
CA SER A 198 -6.04 -2.51 0.13
C SER A 198 -4.92 -1.58 0.58
N PRO A 199 -4.02 -1.08 -0.31
CA PRO A 199 -2.96 -0.16 0.07
C PRO A 199 -3.47 1.15 0.68
N GLY A 200 -4.43 1.81 0.03
CA GLY A 200 -5.01 3.06 0.50
C GLY A 200 -5.75 2.89 1.83
N ILE A 201 -6.61 1.87 1.93
CA ILE A 201 -7.37 1.58 3.15
C ILE A 201 -6.44 1.26 4.32
N SER A 202 -5.40 0.46 4.10
CA SER A 202 -4.43 0.11 5.15
C SER A 202 -3.70 1.35 5.70
N ASN A 203 -3.43 2.34 4.84
CA ASN A 203 -2.86 3.61 5.27
C ASN A 203 -3.82 4.39 6.18
N VAL A 204 -5.09 4.52 5.81
CA VAL A 204 -6.10 5.19 6.64
C VAL A 204 -6.29 4.45 7.97
N SER A 205 -6.40 3.12 7.93
CA SER A 205 -6.57 2.30 9.14
C SER A 205 -5.39 2.39 10.13
N ALA A 206 -4.21 2.74 9.64
CA ALA A 206 -3.02 2.92 10.47
C ALA A 206 -2.71 4.40 10.80
N ALA A 207 -3.61 5.34 10.47
CA ALA A 207 -3.35 6.77 10.68
C ALA A 207 -3.12 7.12 12.16
N MET A 208 -3.89 6.54 13.08
CA MET A 208 -3.70 6.75 14.53
C MET A 208 -2.39 6.15 15.02
N LEU A 209 -1.97 5.00 14.48
CA LEU A 209 -0.65 4.42 14.73
C LEU A 209 0.45 5.40 14.31
N ASP A 210 0.36 5.97 13.10
CA ASP A 210 1.34 6.93 12.60
C ASP A 210 1.39 8.19 13.46
N TYR A 211 0.22 8.72 13.84
CA TYR A 211 0.14 9.89 14.73
C TYR A 211 0.86 9.64 16.06
N ARG A 212 0.59 8.53 16.73
CA ARG A 212 1.20 8.16 18.01
C ARG A 212 2.70 7.89 17.90
N LEU A 213 3.13 7.21 16.83
CA LEU A 213 4.55 6.92 16.60
C LEU A 213 5.33 8.18 16.22
N THR A 214 4.72 9.10 15.49
CA THR A 214 5.30 10.43 15.20
C THR A 214 5.47 11.24 16.48
N ALA A 215 4.45 11.30 17.34
CA ALA A 215 4.54 11.98 18.63
C ALA A 215 5.63 11.36 19.53
N TYR A 216 5.71 10.03 19.56
CA TYR A 216 6.77 9.32 20.29
C TYR A 216 8.17 9.65 19.72
N ALA A 217 8.33 9.69 18.41
CA ALA A 217 9.59 10.04 17.75
C ALA A 217 10.01 11.48 18.07
N THR A 218 9.08 12.42 17.95
CA THR A 218 9.31 13.84 18.23
C THR A 218 9.75 14.07 19.67
N SER A 219 9.10 13.45 20.66
CA SER A 219 9.47 13.56 22.08
C SER A 219 10.90 13.08 22.39
N ARG A 220 11.47 12.25 21.51
CA ARG A 220 12.83 11.69 21.64
C ARG A 220 13.83 12.25 20.63
N ASN A 221 13.42 13.25 19.83
CA ASN A 221 14.22 13.81 18.74
C ASN A 221 14.73 12.72 17.78
N LEU A 222 13.81 11.83 17.36
CA LEU A 222 14.02 10.78 16.37
C LEU A 222 13.25 11.13 15.10
N ASN A 223 13.76 10.69 13.94
CA ASN A 223 12.97 10.67 12.73
C ASN A 223 12.13 9.38 12.69
N TYR A 224 10.95 9.49 12.16
CA TYR A 224 10.01 8.40 11.94
C TYR A 224 9.52 8.40 10.50
N THR A 225 9.41 7.24 9.89
CA THR A 225 8.64 7.02 8.66
C THR A 225 8.01 5.63 8.67
N ARG A 226 6.91 5.49 7.91
CA ARG A 226 6.31 4.18 7.61
C ARG A 226 6.19 3.97 6.10
N TYR A 227 6.62 2.81 5.65
CA TYR A 227 6.41 2.33 4.29
C TYR A 227 5.66 0.99 4.33
N ALA A 228 4.35 1.01 4.16
CA ALA A 228 3.46 -0.15 4.33
C ALA A 228 3.56 -0.74 5.75
N ASP A 229 4.05 -1.98 5.85
CA ASP A 229 4.32 -2.70 7.10
C ASP A 229 5.69 -2.38 7.71
N ASP A 230 6.59 -1.72 6.97
CA ASP A 230 7.94 -1.35 7.45
C ASP A 230 7.91 0.01 8.18
N ILE A 231 8.20 -0.01 9.47
CA ILE A 231 8.36 1.16 10.35
C ILE A 231 9.85 1.42 10.53
N THR A 232 10.29 2.67 10.34
CA THR A 232 11.68 3.06 10.51
C THR A 232 11.80 4.26 11.46
N PHE A 233 12.65 4.12 12.49
CA PHE A 233 13.12 5.21 13.32
C PHE A 233 14.61 5.44 13.09
N SER A 234 15.06 6.69 13.24
CA SER A 234 16.49 6.99 13.21
C SER A 234 16.87 8.21 14.05
N GLY A 235 18.11 8.25 14.51
CA GLY A 235 18.64 9.33 15.32
C GLY A 235 19.90 8.93 16.07
N CYS A 236 20.14 9.55 17.25
CA CYS A 236 21.25 9.23 18.12
C CYS A 236 21.01 7.91 18.89
N ILE A 237 22.07 7.15 19.14
CA ILE A 237 22.00 5.85 19.82
C ILE A 237 21.43 5.95 21.25
N ASN A 238 21.76 7.03 21.96
CA ASN A 238 21.29 7.27 23.34
C ASN A 238 19.79 7.54 23.43
N ARG A 239 19.13 7.79 22.28
CA ARG A 239 17.68 8.08 22.17
C ARG A 239 16.92 6.95 21.47
N LYS A 240 17.54 5.79 21.34
CA LYS A 240 16.91 4.63 20.66
C LYS A 240 15.49 4.38 21.17
N PRO A 241 14.55 4.01 20.29
CA PRO A 241 13.20 3.70 20.71
C PRO A 241 13.16 2.45 21.60
N ALA A 242 12.41 2.54 22.69
CA ALA A 242 12.19 1.42 23.59
C ALA A 242 11.22 0.43 22.93
N LEU A 243 11.65 -0.82 22.73
CA LEU A 243 10.84 -1.86 22.10
C LEU A 243 9.49 -2.07 22.82
N GLY A 244 9.48 -1.99 24.16
CA GLY A 244 8.25 -2.13 24.95
C GLY A 244 7.21 -1.06 24.61
N SER A 245 7.62 0.21 24.56
CA SER A 245 6.73 1.34 24.22
C SER A 245 6.18 1.21 22.79
N ILE A 246 7.04 0.89 21.83
CA ILE A 246 6.60 0.70 20.42
C ILE A 246 5.64 -0.49 20.33
N LYS A 247 5.95 -1.61 20.98
CA LYS A 247 5.08 -2.80 21.02
C LYS A 247 3.71 -2.50 21.63
N GLN A 248 3.68 -1.69 22.68
CA GLN A 248 2.45 -1.28 23.34
C GLN A 248 1.60 -0.41 22.41
N ILE A 249 2.17 0.66 21.82
CA ILE A 249 1.47 1.54 20.88
C ILE A 249 0.89 0.74 19.70
N VAL A 250 1.71 -0.12 19.09
CA VAL A 250 1.29 -0.95 17.96
C VAL A 250 0.14 -1.90 18.33
N LYS A 251 0.19 -2.50 19.56
CA LYS A 251 -0.86 -3.39 20.05
C LYS A 251 -2.17 -2.66 20.33
N GLU A 252 -2.11 -1.48 20.92
CA GLU A 252 -3.28 -0.65 21.22
C GLU A 252 -4.01 -0.22 19.96
N GLU A 253 -3.30 0.02 18.85
CA GLU A 253 -3.88 0.30 17.53
C GLU A 253 -4.33 -0.98 16.77
N GLY A 254 -4.27 -2.14 17.44
CA GLY A 254 -4.76 -3.41 16.91
C GLY A 254 -3.85 -4.02 15.84
N PHE A 255 -2.55 -3.72 15.89
CA PHE A 255 -1.51 -4.35 15.07
C PHE A 255 -0.55 -5.17 15.94
N LEU A 256 0.31 -5.97 15.30
CA LEU A 256 1.32 -6.77 15.99
C LEU A 256 2.68 -6.57 15.33
N LEU A 257 3.74 -6.45 16.15
CA LEU A 257 5.11 -6.43 15.65
C LEU A 257 5.59 -7.84 15.30
N ASN A 258 6.36 -7.95 14.23
CA ASN A 258 7.13 -9.12 13.88
C ASN A 258 8.50 -9.05 14.58
N ALA A 259 8.61 -9.63 15.75
CA ALA A 259 9.84 -9.59 16.56
C ALA A 259 11.08 -10.09 15.81
N ALA A 260 10.93 -11.11 14.95
CA ALA A 260 12.02 -11.71 14.19
C ALA A 260 12.61 -10.76 13.10
N LYS A 261 11.90 -9.69 12.75
CA LYS A 261 12.34 -8.70 11.78
C LYS A 261 12.80 -7.37 12.42
N THR A 262 12.68 -7.24 13.74
CA THR A 262 13.19 -6.05 14.44
C THR A 262 14.70 -5.98 14.33
N SER A 263 15.23 -4.82 13.92
CA SER A 263 16.66 -4.62 13.75
C SER A 263 17.13 -3.26 14.22
N TYR A 264 18.33 -3.23 14.78
CA TYR A 264 19.05 -2.04 15.23
C TYR A 264 20.37 -1.99 14.47
N VAL A 265 20.58 -0.96 13.65
CA VAL A 265 21.75 -0.87 12.77
C VAL A 265 22.49 0.43 13.04
N HIS A 266 23.67 0.32 13.63
CA HIS A 266 24.59 1.44 13.86
C HIS A 266 25.28 1.86 12.54
N ARG A 267 25.71 3.14 12.45
CA ARG A 267 26.33 3.74 11.25
C ARG A 267 27.63 3.05 10.79
N SER A 268 28.29 2.29 11.66
CA SER A 268 29.47 1.46 11.31
C SER A 268 29.12 0.31 10.38
N HIS A 269 27.82 -0.03 10.26
CA HIS A 269 27.32 -1.05 9.37
C HIS A 269 26.50 -0.43 8.24
N GLN A 270 26.23 -1.20 7.20
CA GLN A 270 25.38 -0.75 6.11
C GLN A 270 23.94 -0.54 6.59
N GLN A 271 23.51 0.71 6.62
CA GLN A 271 22.15 1.10 6.96
C GLN A 271 21.28 1.10 5.70
N LEU A 272 20.21 0.32 5.70
CA LEU A 272 19.27 0.20 4.58
C LEU A 272 17.86 0.62 5.00
N VAL A 273 17.24 1.52 4.23
CA VAL A 273 15.83 1.89 4.36
C VAL A 273 15.15 1.64 3.02
N THR A 274 14.08 0.84 2.99
CA THR A 274 13.39 0.41 1.75
C THR A 274 14.33 -0.07 0.63
N GLY A 275 15.44 -0.73 1.04
CA GLY A 275 16.45 -1.26 0.11
C GLY A 275 17.53 -0.27 -0.36
N LEU A 276 17.43 1.00 0.05
CA LEU A 276 18.43 2.04 -0.23
C LEU A 276 19.41 2.19 0.95
N SER A 277 20.69 2.36 0.65
CA SER A 277 21.71 2.73 1.64
C SER A 277 21.56 4.21 2.01
N VAL A 278 21.65 4.52 3.32
CA VAL A 278 21.46 5.87 3.86
C VAL A 278 22.63 6.34 4.75
N ASN A 279 23.77 5.66 4.73
CA ASN A 279 24.92 6.01 5.58
C ASN A 279 25.46 7.43 5.34
N GLU A 280 25.70 7.82 4.10
CA GLU A 280 26.26 9.12 3.71
C GLU A 280 25.32 9.89 2.77
N GLY A 281 24.48 9.18 2.07
CA GLY A 281 23.52 9.68 1.11
C GLY A 281 22.61 8.55 0.66
N ILE A 282 21.63 8.87 -0.18
CA ILE A 282 20.73 7.86 -0.73
C ILE A 282 21.41 7.17 -1.90
N SER A 283 21.62 5.86 -1.78
CA SER A 283 22.31 5.07 -2.80
C SER A 283 21.76 3.64 -2.87
N ILE A 284 21.85 3.03 -4.04
CA ILE A 284 21.64 1.60 -4.18
C ILE A 284 22.92 0.89 -3.68
N PRO A 285 22.81 -0.19 -2.86
CA PRO A 285 23.97 -0.93 -2.39
C PRO A 285 24.93 -1.30 -3.51
N LYS A 286 26.23 -1.04 -3.32
CA LYS A 286 27.27 -1.25 -4.32
C LYS A 286 27.25 -2.67 -4.92
N LYS A 287 26.96 -3.68 -4.08
CA LYS A 287 26.82 -5.07 -4.52
C LYS A 287 25.73 -5.24 -5.58
N ASN A 288 24.57 -4.60 -5.38
CA ASN A 288 23.45 -4.70 -6.31
C ASN A 288 23.76 -3.99 -7.64
N ARG A 289 24.39 -2.80 -7.59
CA ARG A 289 24.82 -2.10 -8.82
C ARG A 289 25.85 -2.91 -9.59
N LYS A 290 26.89 -3.43 -8.90
CA LYS A 290 27.91 -4.30 -9.51
C LYS A 290 27.29 -5.52 -10.18
N HIS A 291 26.30 -6.14 -9.56
CA HIS A 291 25.57 -7.28 -10.14
C HIS A 291 24.93 -6.93 -11.51
N ILE A 292 24.28 -5.79 -11.61
CA ILE A 292 23.67 -5.35 -12.89
C ILE A 292 24.76 -4.99 -13.92
N HIS A 293 25.86 -4.35 -13.51
CA HIS A 293 27.02 -4.13 -14.40
C HIS A 293 27.57 -5.42 -14.98
N THR A 294 27.71 -6.46 -14.15
CA THR A 294 28.17 -7.78 -14.60
C THR A 294 27.24 -8.39 -15.63
N HIS A 295 25.92 -8.33 -15.41
CA HIS A 295 24.94 -8.80 -16.39
C HIS A 295 25.05 -8.06 -17.72
N LEU A 296 25.16 -6.72 -17.70
CA LEU A 296 25.35 -5.91 -18.90
C LEU A 296 26.63 -6.27 -19.65
N HIS A 297 27.76 -6.36 -18.93
CA HIS A 297 29.03 -6.73 -19.52
C HIS A 297 28.98 -8.09 -20.20
N ASN A 298 28.46 -9.09 -19.50
CA ASN A 298 28.36 -10.44 -20.03
C ASN A 298 27.42 -10.54 -21.25
N CYS A 299 26.28 -9.83 -21.20
CA CYS A 299 25.34 -9.82 -22.33
C CYS A 299 25.94 -9.19 -23.59
N ILE A 300 26.76 -8.15 -23.44
CA ILE A 300 27.42 -7.50 -24.58
C ILE A 300 28.50 -8.42 -25.18
N ASN A 301 29.32 -9.06 -24.34
CA ASN A 301 30.48 -9.82 -24.81
C ASN A 301 30.16 -11.26 -25.20
N PHE A 302 29.16 -11.89 -24.57
CA PHE A 302 28.87 -13.33 -24.74
C PHE A 302 27.43 -13.63 -25.18
N GLY A 303 26.60 -12.59 -25.26
CA GLY A 303 25.18 -12.71 -25.54
C GLY A 303 24.31 -13.04 -24.30
N PRO A 304 22.98 -12.77 -24.38
CA PRO A 304 22.06 -12.97 -23.29
C PRO A 304 21.93 -14.43 -22.82
N TYR A 305 21.89 -15.38 -23.76
CA TYR A 305 21.73 -16.80 -23.46
C TYR A 305 22.94 -17.37 -22.70
N ALA A 306 24.16 -17.11 -23.19
CA ALA A 306 25.38 -17.53 -22.53
C ALA A 306 25.52 -16.91 -21.13
N ASN A 307 25.05 -15.67 -20.94
CA ASN A 307 25.05 -15.06 -19.61
C ASN A 307 24.04 -15.73 -18.66
N LEU A 308 22.86 -16.13 -19.13
CA LEU A 308 21.88 -16.85 -18.31
C LEU A 308 22.43 -18.19 -17.83
N GLU A 309 23.10 -18.94 -18.69
CA GLU A 309 23.78 -20.21 -18.35
C GLU A 309 24.89 -19.96 -17.32
N ARG A 310 25.80 -19.02 -17.58
CA ARG A 310 26.93 -18.68 -16.67
C ARG A 310 26.50 -18.23 -15.27
N MET A 311 25.38 -17.52 -15.19
CA MET A 311 24.86 -16.98 -13.93
C MET A 311 23.82 -17.91 -13.28
N GLU A 312 23.53 -19.07 -13.86
CA GLU A 312 22.50 -20.02 -13.42
C GLU A 312 21.12 -19.38 -13.20
N VAL A 313 20.81 -18.37 -14.02
CA VAL A 313 19.58 -17.57 -13.86
C VAL A 313 18.47 -18.09 -14.74
N LYS A 314 17.46 -18.71 -14.15
CA LYS A 314 16.23 -19.10 -14.84
C LYS A 314 15.20 -17.95 -14.84
N LYS A 315 15.28 -17.05 -15.81
CA LYS A 315 14.30 -15.93 -15.95
C LYS A 315 13.72 -15.91 -17.35
N ARG A 316 12.40 -16.13 -17.47
CA ARG A 316 11.69 -16.06 -18.76
C ARG A 316 11.73 -14.66 -19.36
N ASN A 317 11.56 -13.60 -18.55
CA ASN A 317 11.53 -12.20 -18.98
C ASN A 317 12.86 -11.51 -18.58
N TYR A 318 13.99 -12.05 -19.06
CA TYR A 318 15.30 -11.57 -18.64
C TYR A 318 15.61 -10.15 -19.13
N ARG A 319 15.20 -9.83 -20.38
CA ARG A 319 15.38 -8.49 -20.97
C ARG A 319 14.66 -7.42 -20.12
N GLU A 320 13.39 -7.65 -19.82
CA GLU A 320 12.54 -6.74 -19.04
C GLU A 320 13.06 -6.63 -17.60
N TRP A 321 13.53 -7.72 -17.03
CA TRP A 321 14.12 -7.72 -15.70
C TRP A 321 15.40 -6.85 -15.66
N LEU A 322 16.28 -7.00 -16.64
CA LEU A 322 17.54 -6.24 -16.70
C LEU A 322 17.23 -4.76 -16.92
N LEU A 323 16.33 -4.44 -17.85
CA LEU A 323 15.89 -3.07 -18.10
C LEU A 323 15.25 -2.42 -16.86
N GLY A 324 14.37 -3.13 -16.17
CA GLY A 324 13.73 -2.64 -14.94
C GLY A 324 14.75 -2.30 -13.83
N ASN A 325 15.80 -3.13 -13.66
CA ASN A 325 16.89 -2.83 -12.73
C ASN A 325 17.73 -1.61 -13.15
N ILE A 326 17.95 -1.43 -14.44
CA ILE A 326 18.68 -0.25 -14.97
C ILE A 326 17.86 1.03 -14.73
N ILE A 327 16.54 0.99 -14.98
CA ILE A 327 15.64 2.11 -14.72
C ILE A 327 15.62 2.44 -13.22
N PHE A 328 15.59 1.43 -12.36
CA PHE A 328 15.69 1.60 -10.91
C PHE A 328 17.02 2.25 -10.50
N ILE A 329 18.14 1.84 -11.09
CA ILE A 329 19.44 2.50 -10.86
C ILE A 329 19.40 3.93 -11.38
N GLN A 330 18.82 4.19 -12.54
CA GLN A 330 18.71 5.53 -13.11
C GLN A 330 17.89 6.50 -12.23
N MET A 331 16.88 6.02 -11.53
CA MET A 331 16.07 6.81 -10.60
C MET A 331 16.91 7.35 -9.43
N ILE A 332 17.90 6.58 -8.94
CA ILE A 332 18.74 6.94 -7.80
C ILE A 332 20.10 7.54 -8.24
N HIS A 333 20.67 7.02 -9.31
CA HIS A 333 21.95 7.41 -9.90
C HIS A 333 21.76 7.76 -11.40
N PRO A 334 21.25 8.95 -11.73
CA PRO A 334 20.85 9.29 -13.10
C PRO A 334 21.95 9.11 -14.14
N ASN A 335 23.17 9.54 -13.86
CA ASN A 335 24.28 9.46 -14.80
C ASN A 335 24.72 8.01 -15.05
N GLU A 336 24.85 7.21 -13.98
CA GLU A 336 25.20 5.78 -14.07
C GLU A 336 24.12 5.00 -14.84
N GLY A 337 22.84 5.23 -14.51
CA GLY A 337 21.72 4.58 -15.19
C GLY A 337 21.60 4.94 -16.68
N LYS A 338 21.87 6.20 -17.04
CA LYS A 338 21.94 6.61 -18.46
C LYS A 338 23.03 5.85 -19.23
N LEU A 339 24.20 5.69 -18.65
CA LEU A 339 25.30 4.91 -19.26
C LEU A 339 24.94 3.43 -19.38
N MET A 340 24.35 2.84 -18.33
CA MET A 340 23.85 1.46 -18.37
C MET A 340 22.80 1.27 -19.46
N ARG A 341 21.88 2.22 -19.63
CA ARG A 341 20.83 2.15 -20.67
C ARG A 341 21.42 2.22 -22.08
N LYS A 342 22.44 3.06 -22.31
CA LYS A 342 23.18 3.04 -23.58
C LYS A 342 23.80 1.67 -23.86
N LYS A 343 24.45 1.05 -22.85
CA LYS A 343 25.02 -0.29 -22.97
C LYS A 343 23.96 -1.36 -23.21
N PHE A 344 22.81 -1.28 -22.56
CA PHE A 344 21.69 -2.20 -22.75
C PHE A 344 21.18 -2.21 -24.20
N ASN A 345 21.13 -1.05 -24.85
CA ASN A 345 20.71 -0.93 -26.25
C ASN A 345 21.71 -1.51 -27.25
N LEU A 346 22.95 -1.79 -26.85
CA LEU A 346 23.95 -2.47 -27.69
C LEU A 346 23.82 -4.00 -27.65
N ILE A 347 22.99 -4.55 -26.75
CA ILE A 347 22.82 -6.01 -26.63
C ILE A 347 21.95 -6.51 -27.78
N ASN A 348 22.44 -7.49 -28.50
CA ASN A 348 21.62 -8.27 -29.41
C ASN A 348 20.76 -9.26 -28.61
N TRP A 349 19.44 -9.08 -28.65
CA TRP A 349 18.47 -9.86 -27.91
C TRP A 349 17.84 -11.01 -28.74
N ILE A 350 18.35 -11.22 -29.95
CA ILE A 350 17.89 -12.25 -30.89
C ILE A 350 18.67 -13.53 -30.66
#